data_43915982b20515eec732d0a3fbb36574
#
_entry.id   43915982b20515eec732d0a3fbb36574
#
_cell.length_a   1.000
_cell.length_b   1.000
_cell.length_c   1.000
_cell.angle_alpha   90.00
_cell.angle_beta   90.00
_cell.angle_gamma   90.00
#
_symmetry.space_group_name_H-M   'P 1'
#
loop_
_entity.id
_entity.type
_entity.pdbx_description
1 polymer ?
#
loop_
_entity_poly.entity_id
_entity_poly.type
_entity_poly.pdbx_seq_one_letter_code
_entity_poly.pdbx_strand_id
1 'polypeptide(L)'
;MFQSRVLKTLILACALVAPQAARAQQSFIRYDRFESERSDRLTGGRIERAEFEPNQPDIRLTLNVPSFRVTLWQNGKEVKSYPVGVGKKDYPIYIGEREATQVIWNPAWIPPSSDWVRGRKGVRPGEVIKASDARNPLGKVKIPLGDAYLIHQAAAATDLGNLVSHGCVRMLRADLYDLAEKINAARGYPVAPKRITAAKSSSRQLVADLGDPVPVDINYDTLVVEGGVLHIYPDVYDRRTNTVARLREELRAAGVESASLDDETLRQLLEKVTRRTQFVVEVRSVEEGRALADGRSLPLIGRPAAPRPNTRRRRSRR
;
A
#
# COMPACT_ATOMS: atom_id res chain seq x y z
N MET A 1 13.01 51.40 55.74
CA MET A 1 13.74 51.26 54.48
C MET A 1 13.66 49.82 54.07
N PHE A 2 12.65 49.45 53.30
CA PHE A 2 12.57 48.14 52.66
C PHE A 2 12.05 48.31 51.25
N GLN A 3 12.90 48.00 50.28
CA GLN A 3 12.55 48.02 48.85
C GLN A 3 11.94 46.69 48.49
N SER A 4 10.71 46.69 48.04
CA SER A 4 9.98 45.59 47.47
C SER A 4 10.41 45.42 45.99
N ARG A 5 11.00 44.27 45.63
CA ARG A 5 11.26 43.88 44.24
C ARG A 5 10.05 43.10 43.73
N VAL A 6 9.35 43.69 42.79
CA VAL A 6 8.28 43.02 42.03
C VAL A 6 8.92 42.14 40.95
N LEU A 7 8.75 40.82 41.10
CA LEU A 7 9.17 39.82 40.11
C LEU A 7 8.09 39.72 39.03
N LYS A 8 8.35 40.22 37.81
CA LYS A 8 7.47 40.04 36.65
C LYS A 8 7.68 38.65 36.08
N THR A 9 6.73 37.77 36.26
CA THR A 9 6.67 36.45 35.64
C THR A 9 6.30 36.62 34.17
N LEU A 10 7.25 36.33 33.26
CA LEU A 10 7.01 36.28 31.82
C LEU A 10 6.40 34.91 31.49
N ILE A 11 5.10 34.90 31.20
CA ILE A 11 4.43 33.69 30.71
C ILE A 11 4.77 33.58 29.22
N LEU A 12 5.67 32.65 28.87
CA LEU A 12 5.99 32.29 27.50
C LEU A 12 4.88 31.39 26.96
N ALA A 13 4.00 31.92 26.15
CA ALA A 13 2.97 31.16 25.45
C ALA A 13 3.67 30.34 24.34
N CYS A 14 4.00 29.07 24.61
CA CYS A 14 4.36 28.12 23.58
C CYS A 14 3.09 27.81 22.77
N ALA A 15 2.92 28.48 21.63
CA ALA A 15 1.97 28.05 20.60
C ALA A 15 2.45 26.71 20.02
N LEU A 16 1.84 25.62 20.45
CA LEU A 16 1.99 24.30 19.85
C LEU A 16 1.43 24.36 18.43
N VAL A 17 2.30 24.57 17.47
CA VAL A 17 1.99 24.34 16.05
C VAL A 17 1.90 22.82 15.87
N ALA A 18 0.71 22.27 15.92
CA ALA A 18 0.48 20.89 15.55
C ALA A 18 0.89 20.70 14.08
N PRO A 19 1.66 19.65 13.76
CA PRO A 19 2.10 19.45 12.38
C PRO A 19 0.89 19.29 11.45
N GLN A 20 0.97 19.87 10.26
CA GLN A 20 -0.12 19.85 9.25
C GLN A 20 -0.65 18.45 8.94
N ALA A 21 0.17 17.41 9.13
CA ALA A 21 -0.23 16.01 9.05
C ALA A 21 -1.38 15.62 9.97
N ALA A 22 -1.41 16.14 11.21
CA ALA A 22 -2.47 15.83 12.17
C ALA A 22 -3.83 16.44 11.75
N ARG A 23 -3.82 17.58 11.06
CA ARG A 23 -5.06 18.19 10.53
C ARG A 23 -5.62 17.47 9.31
N ALA A 24 -4.74 16.94 8.45
CA ALA A 24 -5.16 16.10 7.34
C ALA A 24 -5.81 14.80 7.82
N GLN A 25 -5.24 14.18 8.85
CA GLN A 25 -5.74 12.94 9.45
C GLN A 25 -7.15 13.09 10.06
N GLN A 26 -7.45 14.21 10.72
CA GLN A 26 -8.80 14.47 11.26
C GLN A 26 -9.87 14.65 10.17
N SER A 27 -9.52 15.18 9.01
CA SER A 27 -10.45 15.29 7.88
C SER A 27 -10.75 13.93 7.23
N PHE A 28 -9.80 12.99 7.25
CA PHE A 28 -9.97 11.64 6.73
C PHE A 28 -10.88 10.75 7.59
N ILE A 29 -10.77 10.84 8.93
CA ILE A 29 -11.64 10.09 9.86
C ILE A 29 -13.12 10.42 9.64
N ARG A 30 -13.46 11.70 9.40
CA ARG A 30 -14.84 12.11 9.08
C ARG A 30 -15.33 11.57 7.73
N TYR A 31 -14.44 11.40 6.76
CA TYR A 31 -14.79 10.92 5.44
C TYR A 31 -15.15 9.42 5.44
N ASP A 32 -14.37 8.61 6.16
CA ASP A 32 -14.58 7.15 6.19
C ASP A 32 -15.94 6.81 6.84
N ARG A 33 -16.27 7.51 7.94
CA ARG A 33 -17.57 7.37 8.61
C ARG A 33 -18.75 7.77 7.71
N PHE A 34 -18.56 8.85 6.93
CA PHE A 34 -19.60 9.33 6.00
C PHE A 34 -19.76 8.40 4.78
N GLU A 35 -18.69 7.79 4.29
CA GLU A 35 -18.73 6.83 3.19
C GLU A 35 -19.41 5.53 3.62
N SER A 36 -19.10 5.02 4.81
CA SER A 36 -19.74 3.84 5.40
C SER A 36 -21.25 4.03 5.54
N GLU A 37 -21.68 5.12 6.19
CA GLU A 37 -23.11 5.40 6.42
C GLU A 37 -23.90 5.64 5.12
N ARG A 38 -23.26 6.18 4.05
CA ARG A 38 -23.94 6.38 2.76
C ARG A 38 -23.94 5.14 1.87
N SER A 39 -22.88 4.34 1.93
CA SER A 39 -22.82 3.08 1.21
C SER A 39 -23.94 2.14 1.66
N ASP A 40 -24.19 2.07 2.96
CA ASP A 40 -25.24 1.24 3.54
C ASP A 40 -26.65 1.68 3.13
N ARG A 41 -26.87 3.00 2.95
CA ARG A 41 -28.17 3.53 2.49
C ARG A 41 -28.44 3.33 1.00
N LEU A 42 -27.39 3.26 0.18
CA LEU A 42 -27.53 3.16 -1.28
C LEU A 42 -27.65 1.72 -1.77
N THR A 43 -27.24 0.75 -0.96
CA THR A 43 -27.17 -0.64 -1.42
C THR A 43 -28.44 -1.43 -1.20
N GLY A 44 -29.34 -1.04 -0.28
CA GLY A 44 -30.61 -1.76 -0.01
C GLY A 44 -30.46 -3.29 0.07
N GLY A 45 -29.20 -3.75 0.04
CA GLY A 45 -28.81 -5.13 0.03
C GLY A 45 -28.69 -5.66 1.45
N ARG A 46 -29.42 -6.71 1.73
CA ARG A 46 -29.27 -7.52 2.93
C ARG A 46 -27.80 -7.89 3.06
N ILE A 47 -27.11 -7.39 4.09
CA ILE A 47 -25.77 -7.84 4.46
C ILE A 47 -25.94 -9.28 4.96
N GLU A 48 -25.62 -10.27 4.12
CA GLU A 48 -25.47 -11.64 4.59
C GLU A 48 -24.16 -11.67 5.40
N ARG A 49 -24.25 -11.59 6.73
CA ARG A 49 -23.12 -11.88 7.60
C ARG A 49 -22.72 -13.32 7.37
N ALA A 50 -21.47 -13.54 6.99
CA ALA A 50 -20.90 -14.88 7.02
C ALA A 50 -20.84 -15.33 8.48
N GLU A 51 -21.37 -16.51 8.79
CA GLU A 51 -21.13 -17.14 10.07
C GLU A 51 -19.63 -17.40 10.22
N PHE A 52 -19.08 -17.10 11.40
CA PHE A 52 -17.67 -17.31 11.69
C PHE A 52 -17.35 -18.81 11.65
N GLU A 53 -16.63 -19.22 10.63
CA GLU A 53 -16.10 -20.57 10.53
C GLU A 53 -14.80 -20.67 11.32
N PRO A 54 -14.75 -21.42 12.43
CA PRO A 54 -13.61 -21.47 13.34
C PRO A 54 -12.32 -22.03 12.72
N ASN A 55 -12.33 -22.38 11.46
CA ASN A 55 -11.21 -22.99 10.74
C ASN A 55 -10.77 -22.21 9.50
N GLN A 56 -11.03 -20.89 9.46
CA GLN A 56 -10.59 -20.06 8.34
C GLN A 56 -9.06 -19.91 8.34
N PRO A 57 -8.41 -19.95 7.17
CA PRO A 57 -6.98 -19.73 7.08
C PRO A 57 -6.57 -18.38 7.65
N ASP A 58 -5.49 -18.36 8.43
CA ASP A 58 -4.85 -17.11 8.83
C ASP A 58 -4.30 -16.42 7.59
N ILE A 59 -4.90 -15.29 7.20
CA ILE A 59 -4.42 -14.47 6.10
C ILE A 59 -4.10 -13.06 6.58
N ARG A 60 -3.05 -12.47 5.99
CA ARG A 60 -2.68 -11.08 6.21
C ARG A 60 -2.09 -10.47 4.94
N LEU A 61 -2.12 -9.16 4.86
CA LEU A 61 -1.41 -8.39 3.85
C LEU A 61 -0.24 -7.66 4.50
N THR A 62 0.87 -7.57 3.82
CA THR A 62 1.94 -6.63 4.14
C THR A 62 2.19 -5.70 2.96
N LEU A 63 2.36 -4.42 3.23
CA LEU A 63 2.80 -3.43 2.24
C LEU A 63 4.13 -2.85 2.70
N ASN A 64 5.22 -3.21 2.06
CA ASN A 64 6.46 -2.46 2.24
C ASN A 64 6.53 -1.34 1.20
N VAL A 65 6.39 -0.09 1.66
CA VAL A 65 6.30 1.09 0.79
C VAL A 65 7.54 1.28 -0.08
N PRO A 66 8.80 1.19 0.43
CA PRO A 66 10.02 1.31 -0.37
C PRO A 66 10.16 0.26 -1.47
N SER A 67 9.61 -0.94 -1.26
CA SER A 67 9.65 -2.01 -2.25
C SER A 67 8.55 -1.90 -3.31
N PHE A 68 7.53 -1.06 -3.09
CA PHE A 68 6.31 -0.96 -3.91
C PHE A 68 5.61 -2.31 -4.09
N ARG A 69 5.48 -3.09 -3.01
CA ARG A 69 4.86 -4.42 -3.05
C ARG A 69 3.84 -4.59 -1.93
N VAL A 70 2.70 -5.15 -2.31
CA VAL A 70 1.74 -5.77 -1.37
C VAL A 70 1.92 -7.27 -1.46
N THR A 71 2.13 -7.92 -0.34
CA THR A 71 2.27 -9.39 -0.25
C THR A 71 1.09 -9.97 0.52
N LEU A 72 0.46 -10.97 -0.06
CA LEU A 72 -0.55 -11.80 0.60
C LEU A 72 0.15 -12.99 1.25
N TRP A 73 -0.08 -13.14 2.53
CA TRP A 73 0.38 -14.28 3.34
C TRP A 73 -0.80 -15.15 3.72
N GLN A 74 -0.60 -16.45 3.79
CA GLN A 74 -1.56 -17.41 4.29
C GLN A 74 -0.84 -18.45 5.14
N ASN A 75 -1.28 -18.63 6.39
CA ASN A 75 -0.67 -19.54 7.36
C ASN A 75 0.86 -19.33 7.47
N GLY A 76 1.29 -18.08 7.54
CA GLY A 76 2.70 -17.68 7.65
C GLY A 76 3.54 -17.85 6.37
N LYS A 77 2.97 -18.29 5.25
CA LYS A 77 3.68 -18.47 3.97
C LYS A 77 3.25 -17.40 2.96
N GLU A 78 4.22 -16.89 2.20
CA GLU A 78 3.92 -16.03 1.06
C GLU A 78 3.10 -16.79 0.03
N VAL A 79 1.92 -16.25 -0.30
CA VAL A 79 1.08 -16.76 -1.40
C VAL A 79 1.43 -16.07 -2.70
N LYS A 80 1.52 -14.73 -2.64
CA LYS A 80 1.86 -13.91 -3.80
C LYS A 80 2.19 -12.49 -3.40
N SER A 81 3.16 -11.89 -4.10
CA SER A 81 3.52 -10.49 -4.00
C SER A 81 3.12 -9.74 -5.27
N TYR A 82 2.52 -8.55 -5.10
CA TYR A 82 1.95 -7.74 -6.17
C TYR A 82 2.65 -6.38 -6.24
N PRO A 83 3.05 -5.94 -7.44
CA PRO A 83 3.59 -4.60 -7.60
C PRO A 83 2.48 -3.54 -7.46
N VAL A 84 2.80 -2.43 -6.78
CA VAL A 84 1.86 -1.35 -6.51
C VAL A 84 2.44 0.03 -6.80
N GLY A 85 1.57 1.02 -6.95
CA GLY A 85 1.88 2.44 -6.77
C GLY A 85 1.34 2.91 -5.44
N VAL A 86 1.97 3.91 -4.83
CA VAL A 86 1.62 4.41 -3.49
C VAL A 86 1.42 5.92 -3.47
N GLY A 87 1.13 6.47 -2.30
CA GLY A 87 0.96 7.90 -2.08
C GLY A 87 2.20 8.72 -2.43
N LYS A 88 2.00 9.96 -2.88
CA LYS A 88 3.05 10.96 -3.09
C LYS A 88 3.65 11.38 -1.75
N LYS A 89 4.81 12.03 -1.76
CA LYS A 89 5.46 12.56 -0.55
C LYS A 89 4.57 13.52 0.24
N ASP A 90 3.79 14.36 -0.45
CA ASP A 90 2.85 15.30 0.17
C ASP A 90 1.57 14.62 0.68
N TYR A 91 1.31 13.41 0.23
CA TYR A 91 0.18 12.57 0.60
C TYR A 91 0.65 11.13 0.82
N PRO A 92 1.52 10.89 1.80
CA PRO A 92 2.05 9.54 2.05
C PRO A 92 0.95 8.63 2.55
N ILE A 93 1.09 7.33 2.26
CA ILE A 93 0.26 6.34 2.94
C ILE A 93 0.66 6.29 4.42
N TYR A 94 -0.32 6.06 5.28
CA TYR A 94 -0.07 5.83 6.70
C TYR A 94 0.75 4.56 6.91
N ILE A 95 1.76 4.63 7.78
CA ILE A 95 2.56 3.48 8.19
C ILE A 95 2.01 2.97 9.52
N GLY A 96 1.78 1.67 9.61
CA GLY A 96 1.22 1.00 10.76
C GLY A 96 0.17 -0.04 10.38
N GLU A 97 -0.45 -0.63 11.38
CA GLU A 97 -1.47 -1.65 11.21
C GLU A 97 -2.79 -1.07 10.74
N ARG A 98 -3.45 -1.81 9.87
CA ARG A 98 -4.75 -1.55 9.29
C ARG A 98 -5.54 -2.86 9.17
N GLU A 99 -6.80 -2.74 8.79
CA GLU A 99 -7.67 -3.88 8.55
C GLU A 99 -8.48 -3.67 7.27
N ALA A 100 -8.60 -4.75 6.49
CA ALA A 100 -9.54 -4.81 5.40
C ALA A 100 -10.78 -5.61 5.84
N THR A 101 -11.91 -4.93 5.97
CA THR A 101 -13.19 -5.51 6.41
C THR A 101 -14.07 -5.94 5.25
N GLN A 102 -13.82 -5.39 4.06
CA GLN A 102 -14.65 -5.59 2.88
C GLN A 102 -13.81 -5.66 1.60
N VAL A 103 -14.37 -6.34 0.60
CA VAL A 103 -13.96 -6.23 -0.81
C VAL A 103 -15.16 -5.75 -1.62
N ILE A 104 -15.01 -4.65 -2.36
CA ILE A 104 -16.10 -4.02 -3.07
C ILE A 104 -15.81 -4.01 -4.57
N TRP A 105 -16.59 -4.75 -5.35
CA TRP A 105 -16.56 -4.72 -6.82
C TRP A 105 -17.49 -3.62 -7.34
N ASN A 106 -17.06 -2.96 -8.41
CA ASN A 106 -17.76 -1.82 -9.04
C ASN A 106 -18.12 -0.74 -8.01
N PRO A 107 -17.16 -0.23 -7.22
CA PRO A 107 -17.42 0.73 -6.16
C PRO A 107 -17.88 2.07 -6.74
N ALA A 108 -18.84 2.73 -6.08
CA ALA A 108 -19.01 4.16 -6.23
C ALA A 108 -17.82 4.89 -5.57
N TRP A 109 -17.46 6.06 -6.11
CA TRP A 109 -16.51 6.96 -5.52
C TRP A 109 -17.22 8.17 -4.91
N ILE A 110 -16.91 8.46 -3.65
CA ILE A 110 -17.34 9.67 -2.97
C ILE A 110 -16.09 10.53 -2.78
N PRO A 111 -15.92 11.61 -3.55
CA PRO A 111 -14.75 12.47 -3.44
C PRO A 111 -14.64 13.11 -2.05
N PRO A 112 -13.45 13.06 -1.40
CA PRO A 112 -13.27 13.67 -0.10
C PRO A 112 -13.24 15.20 -0.16
N SER A 113 -13.46 15.85 1.00
CA SER A 113 -13.33 17.29 1.16
C SER A 113 -11.86 17.72 1.28
N SER A 114 -11.07 17.50 0.24
CA SER A 114 -9.64 17.81 0.21
C SER A 114 -9.29 18.77 -0.95
N ASP A 115 -8.16 19.48 -0.81
CA ASP A 115 -7.75 20.50 -1.79
C ASP A 115 -7.55 19.93 -3.18
N TRP A 116 -7.00 18.72 -3.29
CA TRP A 116 -6.78 18.06 -4.56
C TRP A 116 -8.09 17.69 -5.29
N VAL A 117 -9.21 17.55 -4.56
CA VAL A 117 -10.54 17.35 -5.15
C VAL A 117 -11.13 18.67 -5.60
N ARG A 118 -11.00 19.74 -4.78
CA ARG A 118 -11.52 21.07 -5.12
C ARG A 118 -10.95 21.62 -6.42
N GLY A 119 -9.71 21.29 -6.75
CA GLY A 119 -9.07 21.63 -8.02
C GLY A 119 -9.49 20.76 -9.21
N ARG A 120 -10.28 19.70 -9.01
CA ARG A 120 -10.63 18.74 -10.07
C ARG A 120 -11.91 19.18 -10.79
N LYS A 121 -11.78 19.51 -12.09
CA LYS A 121 -12.92 19.97 -12.92
C LYS A 121 -14.02 18.89 -12.97
N GLY A 122 -15.26 19.30 -12.72
CA GLY A 122 -16.44 18.45 -12.82
C GLY A 122 -16.62 17.44 -11.69
N VAL A 123 -15.90 17.59 -10.56
CA VAL A 123 -15.99 16.74 -9.38
C VAL A 123 -16.27 17.60 -8.15
N ARG A 124 -17.26 17.22 -7.35
CA ARG A 124 -17.62 17.91 -6.12
C ARG A 124 -17.38 17.00 -4.91
N PRO A 125 -16.84 17.52 -3.80
CA PRO A 125 -16.75 16.77 -2.56
C PRO A 125 -18.12 16.22 -2.15
N GLY A 126 -18.16 14.94 -1.72
CA GLY A 126 -19.37 14.29 -1.21
C GLY A 126 -20.40 13.86 -2.28
N GLU A 127 -20.20 14.15 -3.58
CA GLU A 127 -21.06 13.58 -4.61
C GLU A 127 -20.84 12.07 -4.76
N VAL A 128 -21.88 11.33 -5.18
CA VAL A 128 -21.75 9.90 -5.46
C VAL A 128 -21.48 9.68 -6.94
N ILE A 129 -20.24 9.34 -7.27
CA ILE A 129 -19.81 9.03 -8.64
C ILE A 129 -19.88 7.52 -8.86
N LYS A 130 -20.83 7.07 -9.68
CA LYS A 130 -21.10 5.64 -9.94
C LYS A 130 -19.89 4.95 -10.59
N ALA A 131 -19.83 3.61 -10.47
CA ALA A 131 -18.78 2.80 -11.08
C ALA A 131 -18.74 2.88 -12.62
N SER A 132 -19.86 3.21 -13.27
CA SER A 132 -19.95 3.40 -14.73
C SER A 132 -19.53 4.79 -15.21
N ASP A 133 -19.32 5.75 -14.30
CA ASP A 133 -18.92 7.11 -14.62
C ASP A 133 -17.41 7.18 -14.87
N ALA A 134 -17.02 7.75 -16.01
CA ALA A 134 -15.60 7.90 -16.38
C ALA A 134 -14.78 8.75 -15.39
N ARG A 135 -15.44 9.60 -14.59
CA ARG A 135 -14.80 10.40 -13.54
C ARG A 135 -14.37 9.58 -12.32
N ASN A 136 -14.90 8.34 -12.17
CA ASN A 136 -14.58 7.47 -11.05
C ASN A 136 -13.15 6.90 -11.17
N PRO A 137 -12.22 7.26 -10.29
CA PRO A 137 -10.83 6.83 -10.39
C PRO A 137 -10.58 5.45 -9.77
N LEU A 138 -11.56 4.86 -9.05
CA LEU A 138 -11.36 3.65 -8.26
C LEU A 138 -11.29 2.37 -9.13
N GLY A 139 -11.86 2.43 -10.33
CA GLY A 139 -11.91 1.29 -11.23
C GLY A 139 -12.88 0.21 -10.75
N LYS A 140 -12.51 -1.06 -10.94
CA LYS A 140 -13.41 -2.20 -10.79
C LYS A 140 -13.48 -2.81 -9.40
N VAL A 141 -12.49 -2.55 -8.55
CA VAL A 141 -12.45 -3.06 -7.17
C VAL A 141 -11.83 -2.02 -6.25
N LYS A 142 -12.35 -1.90 -5.04
CA LYS A 142 -11.67 -1.25 -3.91
C LYS A 142 -11.65 -2.19 -2.71
N ILE A 143 -10.59 -2.11 -1.92
CA ILE A 143 -10.44 -2.74 -0.62
C ILE A 143 -10.17 -1.61 0.37
N PRO A 144 -11.14 -1.23 1.21
CA PRO A 144 -10.95 -0.21 2.24
C PRO A 144 -9.93 -0.66 3.30
N LEU A 145 -9.09 0.28 3.75
CA LEU A 145 -8.08 0.09 4.80
C LEU A 145 -8.32 0.99 6.02
N GLY A 146 -9.49 1.61 6.11
CA GLY A 146 -9.80 2.65 7.09
C GLY A 146 -9.21 4.02 6.74
N ASP A 147 -9.72 5.07 7.41
CA ASP A 147 -9.25 6.47 7.27
C ASP A 147 -9.17 6.96 5.82
N ALA A 148 -10.08 6.52 4.95
CA ALA A 148 -10.12 6.78 3.52
C ALA A 148 -8.92 6.25 2.70
N TYR A 149 -8.04 5.42 3.29
CA TYR A 149 -7.03 4.69 2.53
C TYR A 149 -7.65 3.47 1.88
N LEU A 150 -7.29 3.25 0.63
CA LEU A 150 -7.84 2.17 -0.19
C LEU A 150 -6.71 1.45 -0.93
N ILE A 151 -6.92 0.15 -1.21
CA ILE A 151 -6.28 -0.50 -2.34
C ILE A 151 -7.29 -0.46 -3.49
N HIS A 152 -6.93 0.13 -4.64
CA HIS A 152 -7.83 0.24 -5.79
C HIS A 152 -7.08 0.15 -7.13
N GLN A 153 -7.83 0.17 -8.24
CA GLN A 153 -7.25 -0.02 -9.55
C GLN A 153 -6.31 1.15 -9.94
N ALA A 154 -5.14 0.82 -10.46
CA ALA A 154 -4.22 1.75 -11.09
C ALA A 154 -4.79 2.31 -12.41
N ALA A 155 -4.49 3.57 -12.71
CA ALA A 155 -4.89 4.19 -13.98
C ALA A 155 -4.09 3.61 -15.16
N ALA A 156 -2.82 3.31 -14.94
CA ALA A 156 -1.91 2.75 -15.94
C ALA A 156 -0.85 1.85 -15.30
N ALA A 157 -0.19 1.01 -16.11
CA ALA A 157 0.93 0.20 -15.65
C ALA A 157 2.12 1.03 -15.15
N THR A 158 2.24 2.26 -15.63
CA THR A 158 3.26 3.22 -15.18
C THR A 158 3.02 3.75 -13.77
N ASP A 159 1.86 3.49 -13.17
CA ASP A 159 1.62 3.82 -11.76
C ASP A 159 2.46 2.95 -10.82
N LEU A 160 2.77 1.71 -11.23
CA LEU A 160 3.49 0.75 -10.40
C LEU A 160 4.94 1.17 -10.21
N GLY A 161 5.44 1.02 -8.97
CA GLY A 161 6.78 1.45 -8.57
C GLY A 161 6.95 2.96 -8.51
N ASN A 162 5.85 3.72 -8.42
CA ASN A 162 5.86 5.17 -8.41
C ASN A 162 4.96 5.77 -7.32
N LEU A 163 5.29 7.00 -6.93
CA LEU A 163 4.53 7.82 -6.00
C LEU A 163 3.44 8.59 -6.79
N VAL A 164 2.22 8.06 -6.85
CA VAL A 164 1.21 8.51 -7.82
C VAL A 164 -0.14 8.93 -7.24
N SER A 165 -0.44 8.52 -6.01
CA SER A 165 -1.76 8.73 -5.42
C SER A 165 -1.75 9.84 -4.35
N HIS A 166 -2.93 10.10 -3.77
CA HIS A 166 -3.10 10.95 -2.60
C HIS A 166 -3.28 10.10 -1.33
N GLY A 167 -2.45 9.04 -1.20
CA GLY A 167 -2.39 8.14 -0.05
C GLY A 167 -2.79 6.70 -0.37
N CYS A 168 -3.65 6.44 -1.34
CA CYS A 168 -4.12 5.10 -1.66
C CYS A 168 -3.06 4.22 -2.35
N VAL A 169 -3.24 2.92 -2.25
CA VAL A 169 -2.45 1.90 -2.96
C VAL A 169 -3.09 1.59 -4.31
N ARG A 170 -2.31 1.60 -5.37
CA ARG A 170 -2.78 1.34 -6.74
C ARG A 170 -2.22 0.04 -7.27
N MET A 171 -3.10 -0.83 -7.78
CA MET A 171 -2.77 -2.13 -8.37
C MET A 171 -3.31 -2.27 -9.78
N LEU A 172 -2.66 -3.04 -10.64
CA LEU A 172 -3.25 -3.41 -11.93
C LEU A 172 -4.54 -4.20 -11.73
N ARG A 173 -5.50 -4.03 -12.64
CA ARG A 173 -6.81 -4.68 -12.55
C ARG A 173 -6.73 -6.20 -12.38
N ALA A 174 -5.83 -6.85 -13.13
CA ALA A 174 -5.68 -8.30 -13.06
C ALA A 174 -5.18 -8.76 -11.68
N ASP A 175 -4.18 -8.07 -11.13
CA ASP A 175 -3.63 -8.36 -9.80
C ASP A 175 -4.63 -8.05 -8.69
N LEU A 176 -5.37 -6.95 -8.83
CA LEU A 176 -6.40 -6.56 -7.87
C LEU A 176 -7.58 -7.56 -7.86
N TYR A 177 -7.98 -8.09 -9.01
CA TYR A 177 -8.96 -9.18 -9.08
C TYR A 177 -8.44 -10.45 -8.40
N ASP A 178 -7.22 -10.85 -8.70
CA ASP A 178 -6.59 -12.04 -8.11
C ASP A 178 -6.50 -11.92 -6.59
N LEU A 179 -6.04 -10.77 -6.07
CA LEU A 179 -5.99 -10.49 -4.64
C LEU A 179 -7.39 -10.55 -4.00
N ALA A 180 -8.37 -9.85 -4.58
CA ALA A 180 -9.74 -9.78 -4.08
C ALA A 180 -10.40 -11.17 -4.04
N GLU A 181 -10.16 -12.01 -5.04
CA GLU A 181 -10.69 -13.36 -5.11
C GLU A 181 -10.03 -14.30 -4.11
N LYS A 182 -8.71 -14.17 -3.91
CA LYS A 182 -7.98 -14.93 -2.88
C LYS A 182 -8.44 -14.57 -1.47
N ILE A 183 -8.65 -13.29 -1.17
CA ILE A 183 -9.21 -12.84 0.10
C ILE A 183 -10.61 -13.42 0.30
N ASN A 184 -11.49 -13.31 -0.71
CA ASN A 184 -12.83 -13.85 -0.64
C ASN A 184 -12.85 -15.38 -0.42
N ALA A 185 -11.94 -16.11 -1.06
CA ALA A 185 -11.83 -17.56 -0.88
C ALA A 185 -11.34 -17.91 0.52
N ALA A 186 -10.31 -17.22 1.03
CA ALA A 186 -9.75 -17.45 2.35
C ALA A 186 -10.72 -17.10 3.50
N ARG A 187 -11.71 -16.28 3.23
CA ARG A 187 -12.80 -15.93 4.17
C ARG A 187 -14.10 -16.73 3.90
N GLY A 188 -14.00 -17.94 3.38
CA GLY A 188 -15.13 -18.86 3.22
C GLY A 188 -16.13 -18.46 2.15
N TYR A 189 -15.74 -17.63 1.17
CA TYR A 189 -16.61 -17.15 0.09
C TYR A 189 -17.80 -16.32 0.57
N PRO A 190 -17.60 -15.21 1.28
CA PRO A 190 -18.70 -14.30 1.64
C PRO A 190 -19.56 -13.93 0.43
N VAL A 191 -18.96 -13.94 -0.76
CA VAL A 191 -19.65 -13.83 -2.05
C VAL A 191 -19.29 -15.01 -2.95
N ALA A 192 -20.31 -15.69 -3.46
CA ALA A 192 -20.13 -16.84 -4.35
C ALA A 192 -19.36 -16.46 -5.63
N PRO A 193 -18.41 -17.30 -6.13
CA PRO A 193 -17.57 -17.01 -7.28
C PRO A 193 -18.33 -16.61 -8.55
N LYS A 194 -19.52 -17.20 -8.79
CA LYS A 194 -20.40 -16.84 -9.92
C LYS A 194 -20.88 -15.39 -9.87
N ARG A 195 -21.14 -14.84 -8.66
CA ARG A 195 -21.53 -13.42 -8.47
C ARG A 195 -20.36 -12.49 -8.77
N ILE A 196 -19.14 -12.86 -8.36
CA ILE A 196 -17.91 -12.12 -8.68
C ILE A 196 -17.69 -12.09 -10.20
N THR A 197 -17.84 -13.23 -10.87
CA THR A 197 -17.73 -13.31 -12.34
C THR A 197 -18.73 -12.38 -13.02
N ALA A 198 -19.99 -12.37 -12.56
CA ALA A 198 -21.00 -11.45 -13.07
C ALA A 198 -20.67 -9.97 -12.78
N ALA A 199 -20.10 -9.66 -11.62
CA ALA A 199 -19.68 -8.30 -11.28
C ALA A 199 -18.54 -7.79 -12.17
N LYS A 200 -17.60 -8.65 -12.58
CA LYS A 200 -16.51 -8.27 -13.49
C LYS A 200 -17.01 -7.74 -14.85
N SER A 201 -18.13 -8.29 -15.35
CA SER A 201 -18.74 -7.91 -16.63
C SER A 201 -19.85 -6.86 -16.53
N SER A 202 -20.16 -6.37 -15.33
CA SER A 202 -21.20 -5.38 -15.07
C SER A 202 -20.63 -4.09 -14.46
N SER A 203 -21.53 -3.12 -14.16
CA SER A 203 -21.23 -1.94 -13.33
C SER A 203 -22.03 -1.92 -12.03
N ARG A 204 -22.77 -3.02 -11.72
CA ARG A 204 -23.53 -3.13 -10.48
C ARG A 204 -22.58 -3.39 -9.32
N GLN A 205 -22.71 -2.62 -8.26
CA GLN A 205 -21.90 -2.80 -7.06
C GLN A 205 -22.16 -4.16 -6.41
N LEU A 206 -21.11 -4.81 -5.94
CA LEU A 206 -21.16 -6.05 -5.18
C LEU A 206 -20.19 -5.90 -4.01
N VAL A 207 -20.67 -6.11 -2.80
CA VAL A 207 -19.90 -6.05 -1.56
C VAL A 207 -19.72 -7.46 -1.02
N ALA A 208 -18.49 -7.83 -0.68
CA ALA A 208 -18.15 -8.95 0.17
C ALA A 208 -17.77 -8.38 1.53
N ASP A 209 -18.61 -8.56 2.52
CA ASP A 209 -18.28 -8.36 3.92
C ASP A 209 -17.47 -9.56 4.40
N LEU A 210 -16.28 -9.34 4.91
CA LEU A 210 -15.37 -10.43 5.22
C LEU A 210 -15.69 -11.15 6.54
N GLY A 211 -16.55 -10.53 7.37
CA GLY A 211 -16.91 -11.07 8.69
C GLY A 211 -15.73 -10.99 9.66
N ASP A 212 -14.63 -11.69 9.34
CA ASP A 212 -13.35 -11.59 10.02
C ASP A 212 -12.41 -10.70 9.19
N PRO A 213 -11.95 -9.54 9.73
CA PRO A 213 -11.08 -8.63 9.02
C PRO A 213 -9.75 -9.26 8.60
N VAL A 214 -9.19 -8.79 7.49
CA VAL A 214 -7.84 -9.15 7.08
C VAL A 214 -6.86 -8.12 7.62
N PRO A 215 -5.92 -8.51 8.51
CA PRO A 215 -4.87 -7.61 8.98
C PRO A 215 -4.00 -7.12 7.82
N VAL A 216 -3.66 -5.84 7.83
CA VAL A 216 -2.82 -5.19 6.83
C VAL A 216 -1.73 -4.41 7.54
N ASP A 217 -0.51 -4.92 7.48
CA ASP A 217 0.66 -4.22 8.00
C ASP A 217 1.31 -3.38 6.91
N ILE A 218 1.37 -2.08 7.12
CA ILE A 218 1.99 -1.12 6.21
C ILE A 218 3.28 -0.63 6.84
N ASN A 219 4.40 -1.06 6.30
CA ASN A 219 5.72 -0.75 6.82
C ASN A 219 6.57 0.10 5.85
N TYR A 220 7.73 0.55 6.34
CA TYR A 220 8.67 1.37 5.58
C TYR A 220 10.10 0.87 5.79
N ASP A 221 10.36 -0.37 5.36
CA ASP A 221 11.64 -1.02 5.55
C ASP A 221 12.48 -0.88 4.27
N THR A 222 13.50 -0.02 4.35
CA THR A 222 14.41 0.21 3.25
C THR A 222 15.56 -0.79 3.21
N LEU A 223 15.78 -1.50 4.30
CA LEU A 223 16.82 -2.52 4.46
C LEU A 223 16.11 -3.77 4.98
N VAL A 224 16.22 -4.87 4.25
CA VAL A 224 15.52 -6.13 4.59
C VAL A 224 16.44 -7.30 4.27
N VAL A 225 16.62 -8.19 5.21
CA VAL A 225 17.23 -9.50 4.95
C VAL A 225 16.13 -10.56 4.90
N GLU A 226 15.97 -11.17 3.74
CA GLU A 226 14.97 -12.20 3.52
C GLU A 226 15.58 -13.38 2.73
N GLY A 227 15.39 -14.60 3.23
CA GLY A 227 15.91 -15.81 2.58
C GLY A 227 17.43 -15.79 2.38
N GLY A 228 18.19 -15.14 3.26
CA GLY A 228 19.65 -15.01 3.13
C GLY A 228 20.13 -13.97 2.14
N VAL A 229 19.22 -13.13 1.63
CA VAL A 229 19.52 -12.03 0.70
C VAL A 229 19.24 -10.68 1.37
N LEU A 230 20.21 -9.78 1.34
CA LEU A 230 20.05 -8.39 1.71
C LEU A 230 19.42 -7.63 0.54
N HIS A 231 18.30 -6.99 0.79
CA HIS A 231 17.63 -6.06 -0.10
C HIS A 231 17.80 -4.64 0.43
N ILE A 232 18.32 -3.75 -0.39
CA ILE A 232 18.40 -2.32 -0.10
C ILE A 232 17.44 -1.61 -1.06
N TYR A 233 16.40 -1.01 -0.51
CA TYR A 233 15.38 -0.26 -1.23
C TYR A 233 15.63 1.24 -1.18
N PRO A 234 15.12 2.05 -2.12
CA PRO A 234 15.23 3.51 -2.06
C PRO A 234 14.38 4.08 -0.91
N ASP A 235 14.90 5.11 -0.27
CA ASP A 235 14.16 5.91 0.70
C ASP A 235 13.21 6.88 -0.04
N VAL A 236 12.07 6.37 -0.51
CA VAL A 236 11.17 7.08 -1.43
C VAL A 236 10.45 8.28 -0.81
N TYR A 237 10.35 8.32 0.53
CA TYR A 237 9.75 9.45 1.27
C TYR A 237 10.79 10.36 1.94
N ASP A 238 12.09 10.18 1.65
CA ASP A 238 13.22 10.94 2.22
C ASP A 238 13.22 10.93 3.76
N ARG A 239 12.94 9.76 4.36
CA ARG A 239 12.91 9.57 5.83
C ARG A 239 14.29 9.37 6.45
N ARG A 240 15.36 9.41 5.63
CA ARG A 240 16.75 9.17 6.04
C ARG A 240 16.94 7.81 6.71
N THR A 241 16.31 6.78 6.16
CA THR A 241 16.35 5.40 6.69
C THR A 241 17.55 4.61 6.20
N ASN A 242 18.14 4.94 5.04
CA ASN A 242 19.33 4.28 4.50
C ASN A 242 20.60 4.82 5.15
N THR A 243 20.94 4.28 6.33
CA THR A 243 22.14 4.66 7.09
C THR A 243 23.00 3.45 7.40
N VAL A 244 24.31 3.65 7.55
CA VAL A 244 25.26 2.59 7.93
C VAL A 244 24.84 1.94 9.26
N ALA A 245 24.39 2.75 10.22
CA ALA A 245 23.95 2.25 11.53
C ALA A 245 22.76 1.26 11.39
N ARG A 246 21.73 1.62 10.61
CA ARG A 246 20.59 0.73 10.36
C ARG A 246 20.97 -0.50 9.54
N LEU A 247 21.86 -0.36 8.58
CA LEU A 247 22.36 -1.51 7.82
C LEU A 247 23.10 -2.50 8.72
N ARG A 248 23.92 -2.01 9.65
CA ARG A 248 24.56 -2.87 10.66
C ARG A 248 23.56 -3.55 11.58
N GLU A 249 22.51 -2.84 11.99
CA GLU A 249 21.43 -3.37 12.81
C GLU A 249 20.70 -4.51 12.08
N GLU A 250 20.31 -4.32 10.84
CA GLU A 250 19.64 -5.32 10.00
C GLU A 250 20.51 -6.55 9.77
N LEU A 251 21.80 -6.35 9.42
CA LEU A 251 22.75 -7.46 9.25
C LEU A 251 22.94 -8.24 10.55
N ARG A 252 23.04 -7.56 11.70
CA ARG A 252 23.16 -8.20 13.00
C ARG A 252 21.91 -9.00 13.35
N ALA A 253 20.72 -8.47 13.08
CA ALA A 253 19.45 -9.18 13.27
C ALA A 253 19.39 -10.46 12.42
N ALA A 254 20.05 -10.47 11.26
CA ALA A 254 20.19 -11.63 10.39
C ALA A 254 21.35 -12.58 10.80
N GLY A 255 22.04 -12.32 11.91
CA GLY A 255 23.13 -13.17 12.42
C GLY A 255 24.50 -12.86 11.83
N VAL A 256 24.66 -11.72 11.12
CA VAL A 256 25.95 -11.33 10.51
C VAL A 256 26.79 -10.53 11.51
N GLU A 257 28.02 -10.95 11.72
CA GLU A 257 29.02 -10.21 12.48
C GLU A 257 29.51 -8.97 11.70
N SER A 258 28.70 -7.93 11.74
CA SER A 258 28.94 -6.70 10.96
C SER A 258 30.05 -5.81 11.50
N ALA A 259 30.64 -6.13 12.66
CA ALA A 259 31.69 -5.33 13.27
C ALA A 259 33.00 -5.30 12.44
N SER A 260 33.26 -6.35 11.68
CA SER A 260 34.43 -6.44 10.78
C SER A 260 34.27 -5.71 9.45
N LEU A 261 33.05 -5.30 9.09
CA LEU A 261 32.79 -4.58 7.87
C LEU A 261 33.12 -3.10 8.04
N ASP A 262 33.91 -2.52 7.13
CA ASP A 262 34.22 -1.09 7.20
C ASP A 262 33.03 -0.23 6.78
N ASP A 263 32.92 0.97 7.36
CA ASP A 263 31.83 1.91 7.11
C ASP A 263 31.78 2.39 5.66
N GLU A 264 32.93 2.44 4.99
CA GLU A 264 33.03 2.89 3.61
C GLU A 264 32.36 1.88 2.67
N THR A 265 32.64 0.59 2.84
CA THR A 265 31.97 -0.48 2.08
C THR A 265 30.45 -0.46 2.31
N LEU A 266 30.00 -0.34 3.56
CA LEU A 266 28.57 -0.26 3.86
C LEU A 266 27.91 0.98 3.23
N ARG A 267 28.58 2.12 3.22
CA ARG A 267 28.10 3.35 2.56
C ARG A 267 27.99 3.16 1.05
N GLN A 268 28.99 2.55 0.43
CA GLN A 268 28.97 2.25 -1.00
C GLN A 268 27.83 1.28 -1.38
N LEU A 269 27.48 0.32 -0.54
CA LEU A 269 26.29 -0.53 -0.77
C LEU A 269 25.01 0.29 -0.78
N LEU A 270 24.84 1.21 0.17
CA LEU A 270 23.68 2.10 0.24
C LEU A 270 23.56 3.03 -0.97
N GLU A 271 24.68 3.43 -1.57
CA GLU A 271 24.73 4.28 -2.77
C GLU A 271 24.38 3.56 -4.08
N LYS A 272 24.35 2.20 -4.08
CA LYS A 272 23.97 1.42 -5.27
C LYS A 272 22.48 1.55 -5.62
N VAL A 273 21.68 2.13 -4.76
CA VAL A 273 20.23 2.25 -4.91
C VAL A 273 19.84 3.55 -5.61
N THR A 274 18.93 3.47 -6.54
CA THR A 274 18.32 4.62 -7.20
C THR A 274 16.82 4.66 -6.95
N ARG A 275 16.14 5.73 -7.35
CA ARG A 275 14.67 5.82 -7.20
C ARG A 275 13.89 4.69 -7.87
N ARG A 276 14.51 3.95 -8.81
CA ARG A 276 13.84 2.90 -9.61
C ARG A 276 14.47 1.52 -9.46
N THR A 277 15.52 1.43 -8.67
CA THR A 277 16.25 0.17 -8.48
C THR A 277 16.43 -0.11 -7.01
N GLN A 278 16.39 -1.39 -6.67
CA GLN A 278 16.92 -1.93 -5.43
C GLN A 278 18.33 -2.47 -5.67
N PHE A 279 19.12 -2.58 -4.63
CA PHE A 279 20.35 -3.37 -4.66
C PHE A 279 20.13 -4.65 -3.86
N VAL A 280 20.54 -5.78 -4.42
CA VAL A 280 20.40 -7.09 -3.77
C VAL A 280 21.74 -7.79 -3.74
N VAL A 281 22.04 -8.44 -2.62
CA VAL A 281 23.27 -9.21 -2.43
C VAL A 281 23.04 -10.33 -1.42
N GLU A 282 23.64 -11.49 -1.63
CA GLU A 282 23.63 -12.55 -0.63
C GLU A 282 24.34 -12.10 0.65
N VAL A 283 23.74 -12.40 1.79
CA VAL A 283 24.33 -12.09 3.12
C VAL A 283 25.72 -12.67 3.25
N ARG A 284 25.94 -13.89 2.76
CA ARG A 284 27.26 -14.52 2.72
C ARG A 284 28.31 -13.70 1.98
N SER A 285 27.95 -13.08 0.86
CA SER A 285 28.88 -12.19 0.12
C SER A 285 29.22 -10.93 0.93
N VAL A 286 28.28 -10.47 1.78
CA VAL A 286 28.57 -9.36 2.71
C VAL A 286 29.59 -9.81 3.75
N GLU A 287 29.42 -10.98 4.37
CA GLU A 287 30.34 -11.55 5.35
C GLU A 287 31.75 -11.77 4.79
N GLU A 288 31.83 -12.21 3.55
CA GLU A 288 33.10 -12.49 2.85
C GLU A 288 33.74 -11.23 2.22
N GLY A 289 33.18 -10.03 2.44
CA GLY A 289 33.71 -8.77 1.90
C GLY A 289 33.57 -8.60 0.38
N ARG A 290 32.74 -9.41 -0.28
CA ARG A 290 32.52 -9.42 -1.72
C ARG A 290 31.20 -8.75 -2.16
N ALA A 291 30.49 -8.11 -1.24
CA ALA A 291 29.16 -7.58 -1.48
C ALA A 291 29.06 -6.61 -2.67
N LEU A 292 30.09 -5.77 -2.87
CA LEU A 292 30.13 -4.82 -3.99
C LEU A 292 30.34 -5.49 -5.35
N ALA A 293 31.04 -6.63 -5.38
CA ALA A 293 31.31 -7.39 -6.59
C ALA A 293 30.13 -8.32 -6.97
N ASP A 294 29.54 -8.99 -5.99
CA ASP A 294 28.52 -10.00 -6.20
C ASP A 294 27.10 -9.41 -6.24
N GLY A 295 26.91 -8.23 -5.65
CA GLY A 295 25.63 -7.57 -5.57
C GLY A 295 25.16 -7.01 -6.92
N ARG A 296 23.82 -6.88 -7.06
CA ARG A 296 23.19 -6.46 -8.31
C ARG A 296 22.14 -5.38 -8.06
N SER A 297 22.14 -4.36 -8.92
CA SER A 297 21.05 -3.39 -8.99
C SER A 297 19.93 -3.96 -9.88
N LEU A 298 18.76 -4.17 -9.30
CA LEU A 298 17.58 -4.71 -9.99
C LEU A 298 16.47 -3.65 -10.04
N PRO A 299 15.64 -3.61 -11.11
CA PRO A 299 14.45 -2.78 -11.11
C PRO A 299 13.55 -3.12 -9.92
N LEU A 300 12.97 -2.12 -9.25
CA LEU A 300 11.98 -2.32 -8.19
C LEU A 300 10.76 -3.11 -8.68
N ILE A 301 10.31 -2.76 -9.89
CA ILE A 301 9.22 -3.44 -10.57
C ILE A 301 9.77 -4.04 -11.85
N GLY A 302 9.64 -5.37 -12.01
CA GLY A 302 9.97 -6.05 -13.26
C GLY A 302 9.15 -5.45 -14.41
N ARG A 303 9.73 -5.36 -15.60
CA ARG A 303 8.95 -4.96 -16.79
C ARG A 303 7.73 -5.87 -16.90
N PRO A 304 6.51 -5.30 -17.09
CA PRO A 304 5.36 -6.12 -17.46
C PRO A 304 5.76 -7.00 -18.64
N ALA A 305 5.45 -8.30 -18.59
CA ALA A 305 5.67 -9.17 -19.73
C ALA A 305 5.00 -8.52 -20.95
N ALA A 306 5.76 -8.36 -22.04
CA ALA A 306 5.19 -7.84 -23.28
C ALA A 306 3.98 -8.70 -23.66
N PRO A 307 2.86 -8.09 -24.07
CA PRO A 307 1.69 -8.86 -24.49
C PRO A 307 2.13 -9.84 -25.57
N ARG A 308 1.84 -11.13 -25.35
CA ARG A 308 2.14 -12.17 -26.36
C ARG A 308 1.48 -11.75 -27.66
N PRO A 309 2.22 -11.72 -28.78
CA PRO A 309 1.63 -11.38 -30.07
C PRO A 309 0.48 -12.34 -30.32
N ASN A 310 -0.69 -11.78 -30.61
CA ASN A 310 -1.92 -12.52 -30.87
C ASN A 310 -1.75 -13.25 -32.21
N THR A 311 -1.25 -14.49 -32.17
CA THR A 311 -1.14 -15.36 -33.36
C THR A 311 -2.54 -15.77 -33.76
N ARG A 312 -3.33 -14.83 -34.33
CA ARG A 312 -4.51 -15.17 -35.11
C ARG A 312 -4.03 -16.01 -36.28
N ARG A 313 -4.15 -17.35 -36.18
CA ARG A 313 -4.06 -18.25 -37.30
C ARG A 313 -4.95 -17.74 -38.44
N ARG A 314 -4.32 -17.19 -39.46
CA ARG A 314 -4.98 -17.03 -40.77
C ARG A 314 -5.46 -18.41 -41.21
N ARG A 315 -6.75 -18.68 -41.01
CA ARG A 315 -7.39 -19.79 -41.75
C ARG A 315 -7.35 -19.42 -43.23
N SER A 316 -6.44 -20.03 -43.96
CA SER A 316 -6.49 -20.02 -45.40
C SER A 316 -7.79 -20.68 -45.85
N ARG A 317 -8.66 -19.92 -46.49
CA ARG A 317 -9.73 -20.48 -47.30
C ARG A 317 -9.05 -21.07 -48.56
N ARG A 318 -9.21 -22.33 -48.72
CA ARG A 318 -9.21 -22.97 -50.05
C ARG A 318 -10.64 -23.42 -50.31
#